data_7639599173af36e1cd622776f348deaa
#
_entry.id   7639599173af36e1cd622776f348deaa
#
_cell.length_a   1.000
_cell.length_b   1.000
_cell.length_c   1.000
_cell.angle_alpha   90.00
_cell.angle_beta   90.00
_cell.angle_gamma   90.00
#
_symmetry.space_group_name_H-M   'P 1'
#
loop_
_entity.id
_entity.type
_entity.pdbx_description
1 polymer ?
#
loop_
_entity_poly.entity_id
_entity_poly.type
_entity_poly.pdbx_seq_one_letter_code
_entity_poly.pdbx_strand_id
1 'polypeptide(L)'
;VNLFKMHNSLSRFFLEQITDMKYFFFCVSAIILNKKGDRIVAVRHKEACYCRFTQSKNGRSEYVLYANWRNTLEPENIEAIPLLDELDPLGDLQARMGLKGQSGQVKSRQGGNGPRTKARVFAIVTRFPTAGCQYYPVPYYSAIFRDKWYDISRLIAIGKMSKLRNHAAIPYLVEIHNDYWRGIFKEEHITNQEDQKKRKLQEKEKIKSFISGIENSGKLWVAGYYTTPDGKEVNMVKITRIDTSKDGGDYSDDIAESNNMQCYADNIHPNLVGA
;
A
#
# COMPACT_ATOMS: atom_id res chain seq x y z
N VAL A 1 19.02 2.33 -31.64
CA VAL A 1 18.89 3.68 -31.03
C VAL A 1 17.95 4.55 -31.86
N ASN A 2 18.07 4.58 -33.19
CA ASN A 2 17.21 5.41 -34.03
C ASN A 2 15.72 4.99 -33.99
N LEU A 3 15.43 3.71 -33.81
CA LEU A 3 14.08 3.17 -33.75
C LEU A 3 13.32 3.73 -32.53
N PHE A 4 13.99 3.85 -31.38
CA PHE A 4 13.39 4.45 -30.17
C PHE A 4 13.18 5.96 -30.35
N LYS A 5 14.11 6.67 -30.99
CA LYS A 5 13.97 8.12 -31.21
C LYS A 5 12.77 8.48 -32.08
N MET A 6 12.36 7.62 -33.00
CA MET A 6 11.24 7.89 -33.90
C MET A 6 9.86 7.61 -33.28
N HIS A 7 9.76 6.60 -32.40
CA HIS A 7 8.48 6.05 -31.93
C HIS A 7 8.33 5.94 -30.42
N ASN A 8 9.43 6.12 -29.68
CA ASN A 8 9.42 6.08 -28.22
C ASN A 8 10.65 6.80 -27.65
N SER A 9 10.57 7.26 -26.42
CA SER A 9 11.74 7.70 -25.65
C SER A 9 12.39 6.50 -24.97
N LEU A 10 13.69 6.30 -25.23
CA LEU A 10 14.44 5.22 -24.60
C LEU A 10 14.38 5.29 -23.08
N SER A 11 14.53 6.49 -22.51
CA SER A 11 14.45 6.71 -21.07
C SER A 11 13.09 6.32 -20.50
N ARG A 12 12.00 6.72 -21.18
CA ARG A 12 10.64 6.35 -20.77
C ARG A 12 10.44 4.84 -20.83
N PHE A 13 10.85 4.19 -21.91
CA PHE A 13 10.75 2.75 -22.06
C PHE A 13 11.47 2.02 -20.93
N PHE A 14 12.70 2.42 -20.59
CA PHE A 14 13.42 1.83 -19.47
C PHE A 14 12.73 2.04 -18.11
N LEU A 15 12.22 3.24 -17.86
CA LEU A 15 11.48 3.51 -16.63
C LEU A 15 10.24 2.61 -16.52
N GLU A 16 9.48 2.46 -17.59
CA GLU A 16 8.30 1.58 -17.64
C GLU A 16 8.69 0.11 -17.39
N GLN A 17 9.77 -0.37 -18.02
CA GLN A 17 10.28 -1.73 -17.82
C GLN A 17 10.79 -1.98 -16.40
N ILE A 18 11.54 -1.02 -15.83
CA ILE A 18 12.07 -1.12 -14.46
C ILE A 18 10.93 -1.08 -13.45
N THR A 19 9.90 -0.26 -13.70
CA THR A 19 8.73 -0.19 -12.84
C THR A 19 8.03 -1.54 -12.75
N ASP A 20 7.70 -2.14 -13.89
CA ASP A 20 7.07 -3.45 -13.91
C ASP A 20 7.97 -4.54 -13.29
N MET A 21 9.27 -4.49 -13.58
CA MET A 21 10.22 -5.42 -13.02
C MET A 21 10.31 -5.33 -11.49
N LYS A 22 10.20 -4.13 -10.92
CA LYS A 22 10.16 -3.94 -9.48
C LYS A 22 8.85 -4.43 -8.85
N TYR A 23 7.71 -4.14 -9.49
CA TYR A 23 6.40 -4.50 -8.92
C TYR A 23 6.02 -5.97 -9.14
N PHE A 24 6.34 -6.52 -10.30
CA PHE A 24 5.85 -7.84 -10.72
C PHE A 24 6.94 -8.89 -10.93
N PHE A 25 8.21 -8.49 -10.90
CA PHE A 25 9.37 -9.32 -11.23
C PHE A 25 9.33 -9.85 -12.66
N PHE A 26 8.51 -9.29 -13.51
CA PHE A 26 8.54 -9.50 -14.94
C PHE A 26 8.09 -8.25 -15.68
N CYS A 27 8.55 -8.09 -16.89
CA CYS A 27 8.10 -7.05 -17.79
C CYS A 27 7.87 -7.60 -19.19
N VAL A 28 7.03 -6.93 -19.96
CA VAL A 28 6.64 -7.35 -21.30
C VAL A 28 6.97 -6.24 -22.29
N SER A 29 7.73 -6.60 -23.33
CA SER A 29 8.05 -5.73 -24.45
C SER A 29 7.35 -6.23 -25.71
N ALA A 30 6.66 -5.34 -26.40
CA ALA A 30 6.05 -5.65 -27.70
C ALA A 30 6.96 -5.18 -28.85
N ILE A 31 7.32 -6.09 -29.72
CA ILE A 31 8.04 -5.80 -30.97
C ILE A 31 7.01 -5.67 -32.08
N ILE A 32 7.01 -4.54 -32.77
CA ILE A 32 6.09 -4.24 -33.84
C ILE A 32 6.83 -4.28 -35.17
N LEU A 33 6.33 -5.11 -36.09
CA LEU A 33 6.86 -5.23 -37.44
C LEU A 33 6.12 -4.30 -38.41
N ASN A 34 6.75 -4.00 -39.55
CA ASN A 34 6.13 -3.31 -40.65
C ASN A 34 5.05 -4.19 -41.32
N LYS A 35 4.27 -3.61 -42.24
CA LYS A 35 3.20 -4.32 -42.96
C LYS A 35 3.71 -5.57 -43.72
N LYS A 36 4.93 -5.53 -44.23
CA LYS A 36 5.58 -6.69 -44.95
C LYS A 36 6.03 -7.76 -43.95
N GLY A 37 6.31 -7.42 -42.69
CA GLY A 37 6.79 -8.36 -41.69
C GLY A 37 8.29 -8.67 -41.78
N ASP A 38 9.06 -7.83 -42.47
CA ASP A 38 10.49 -8.01 -42.69
C ASP A 38 11.40 -7.07 -41.87
N ARG A 39 10.82 -6.10 -41.21
CA ARG A 39 11.57 -5.10 -40.40
C ARG A 39 10.84 -4.75 -39.11
N ILE A 40 11.60 -4.56 -38.06
CA ILE A 40 11.10 -4.00 -36.79
C ILE A 40 10.89 -2.48 -36.98
N VAL A 41 9.70 -2.00 -36.68
CA VAL A 41 9.32 -0.59 -36.81
C VAL A 41 9.32 0.09 -35.43
N ALA A 42 8.87 -0.61 -34.40
CA ALA A 42 8.81 -0.07 -33.04
C ALA A 42 8.98 -1.17 -32.00
N VAL A 43 9.44 -0.75 -30.83
CA VAL A 43 9.41 -1.54 -29.60
C VAL A 43 8.64 -0.74 -28.56
N ARG A 44 7.66 -1.33 -27.93
CA ARG A 44 6.81 -0.67 -26.92
C ARG A 44 6.71 -1.51 -25.66
N HIS A 45 6.57 -0.82 -24.55
CA HIS A 45 6.21 -1.44 -23.29
C HIS A 45 4.74 -1.88 -23.30
N LYS A 46 4.46 -3.03 -22.69
CA LYS A 46 3.12 -3.50 -22.35
C LYS A 46 3.05 -3.69 -20.84
N GLU A 47 2.20 -2.93 -20.17
CA GLU A 47 2.10 -2.97 -18.72
C GLU A 47 1.79 -4.37 -18.21
N ALA A 48 2.62 -4.89 -17.30
CA ALA A 48 2.51 -6.25 -16.79
C ALA A 48 1.18 -6.54 -16.09
N CYS A 49 0.58 -5.53 -15.45
CA CYS A 49 -0.73 -5.65 -14.79
C CYS A 49 -1.87 -6.01 -15.75
N TYR A 50 -1.75 -5.64 -17.03
CA TYR A 50 -2.72 -5.96 -18.08
C TYR A 50 -2.38 -7.23 -18.86
N CYS A 51 -1.25 -7.87 -18.57
CA CYS A 51 -0.80 -9.08 -19.25
C CYS A 51 -1.28 -10.33 -18.51
N ARG A 52 -1.81 -11.31 -19.27
CA ARG A 52 -2.13 -12.66 -18.80
C ARG A 52 -1.54 -13.68 -19.74
N PHE A 53 -0.86 -14.69 -19.20
CA PHE A 53 -0.25 -15.73 -20.02
C PHE A 53 -1.28 -16.83 -20.29
N THR A 54 -1.28 -17.34 -21.53
CA THR A 54 -2.08 -18.53 -21.85
C THR A 54 -1.51 -19.75 -21.15
N GLN A 55 -2.35 -20.77 -20.96
CA GLN A 55 -1.93 -22.01 -20.33
C GLN A 55 -0.72 -22.60 -21.09
N SER A 56 0.24 -23.11 -20.33
CA SER A 56 1.45 -23.70 -20.90
C SER A 56 1.13 -24.98 -21.67
N LYS A 57 1.68 -25.05 -22.87
CA LYS A 57 1.77 -26.27 -23.66
C LYS A 57 3.24 -26.63 -23.84
N ASN A 58 3.60 -27.82 -23.42
CA ASN A 58 5.01 -28.29 -23.49
C ASN A 58 6.00 -27.35 -22.76
N GLY A 59 5.59 -26.82 -21.60
CA GLY A 59 6.42 -25.93 -20.78
C GLY A 59 6.49 -24.47 -21.26
N ARG A 60 5.74 -24.07 -22.29
CA ARG A 60 5.77 -22.71 -22.83
C ARG A 60 4.37 -22.14 -23.03
N SER A 61 4.17 -20.86 -22.69
CA SER A 61 2.98 -20.11 -23.08
C SER A 61 3.11 -19.62 -24.52
N GLU A 62 2.06 -19.76 -25.31
CA GLU A 62 2.08 -19.36 -26.72
C GLU A 62 1.75 -17.87 -26.90
N TYR A 63 0.91 -17.32 -26.04
CA TYR A 63 0.41 -15.96 -26.17
C TYR A 63 0.39 -15.22 -24.81
N VAL A 64 0.52 -13.89 -24.91
CA VAL A 64 0.11 -12.96 -23.86
C VAL A 64 -1.21 -12.35 -24.28
N LEU A 65 -2.19 -12.44 -23.41
CA LEU A 65 -3.48 -11.77 -23.52
C LEU A 65 -3.36 -10.40 -22.83
N TYR A 66 -3.47 -9.33 -23.59
CA TYR A 66 -3.39 -7.96 -23.11
C TYR A 66 -4.77 -7.33 -23.12
N ALA A 67 -5.28 -6.96 -21.95
CA ALA A 67 -6.59 -6.35 -21.79
C ALA A 67 -6.72 -5.66 -20.43
N ASN A 68 -7.77 -4.87 -20.26
CA ASN A 68 -8.11 -4.29 -18.96
C ASN A 68 -8.90 -5.29 -18.09
N TRP A 69 -8.20 -5.95 -17.17
CA TRP A 69 -8.77 -6.97 -16.27
C TRP A 69 -9.32 -6.40 -14.96
N ARG A 70 -9.39 -5.08 -14.82
CA ARG A 70 -9.67 -4.43 -13.52
C ARG A 70 -11.00 -4.84 -12.90
N ASN A 71 -12.05 -4.97 -13.70
CA ASN A 71 -13.42 -5.16 -13.21
C ASN A 71 -14.10 -6.41 -13.78
N THR A 72 -13.40 -7.17 -14.61
CA THR A 72 -13.97 -8.34 -15.27
C THR A 72 -12.91 -9.38 -15.61
N LEU A 73 -13.28 -10.64 -15.57
CA LEU A 73 -12.47 -11.75 -16.06
C LEU A 73 -12.60 -11.93 -17.59
N GLU A 74 -13.61 -11.31 -18.20
CA GLU A 74 -13.90 -11.37 -19.64
C GLU A 74 -14.00 -9.94 -20.21
N PRO A 75 -12.86 -9.27 -20.45
CA PRO A 75 -12.85 -7.95 -21.06
C PRO A 75 -13.27 -8.01 -22.53
N GLU A 76 -13.97 -6.99 -23.00
CA GLU A 76 -14.52 -6.94 -24.38
C GLU A 76 -13.42 -6.93 -25.47
N ASN A 77 -12.26 -6.37 -25.19
CA ASN A 77 -11.18 -6.21 -26.17
C ASN A 77 -9.90 -6.90 -25.65
N ILE A 78 -9.73 -8.16 -26.00
CA ILE A 78 -8.52 -8.92 -25.66
C ILE A 78 -7.58 -8.93 -26.88
N GLU A 79 -6.40 -8.35 -26.74
CA GLU A 79 -5.32 -8.47 -27.73
C GLU A 79 -4.47 -9.71 -27.41
N ALA A 80 -4.54 -10.73 -28.25
CA ALA A 80 -3.68 -11.92 -28.11
C ALA A 80 -2.38 -11.69 -28.86
N ILE A 81 -1.28 -11.51 -28.14
CA ILE A 81 0.05 -11.23 -28.70
C ILE A 81 0.89 -12.50 -28.62
N PRO A 82 1.39 -13.04 -29.76
CA PRO A 82 2.26 -14.19 -29.75
C PRO A 82 3.55 -13.92 -28.97
N LEU A 83 3.91 -14.86 -28.08
CA LEU A 83 5.17 -14.83 -27.34
C LEU A 83 6.31 -15.34 -28.20
N LEU A 84 7.45 -14.67 -28.12
CA LEU A 84 8.73 -15.18 -28.62
C LEU A 84 9.35 -16.15 -27.62
N ASP A 85 10.24 -16.99 -28.10
CA ASP A 85 11.01 -17.88 -27.24
C ASP A 85 11.85 -17.08 -26.25
N GLU A 86 11.69 -17.33 -24.96
CA GLU A 86 12.41 -16.60 -23.89
C GLU A 86 13.93 -16.89 -23.92
N LEU A 87 14.32 -18.07 -24.43
CA LEU A 87 15.73 -18.47 -24.50
C LEU A 87 16.44 -17.92 -25.75
N ASP A 88 15.71 -17.80 -26.87
CA ASP A 88 16.26 -17.24 -28.12
C ASP A 88 15.20 -16.37 -28.83
N PRO A 89 14.87 -15.21 -28.26
CA PRO A 89 13.83 -14.36 -28.83
C PRO A 89 14.19 -13.79 -30.19
N LEU A 90 15.50 -13.58 -30.47
CA LEU A 90 15.96 -13.04 -31.73
C LEU A 90 15.87 -14.10 -32.85
N GLY A 91 16.31 -15.31 -32.58
CA GLY A 91 16.24 -16.39 -33.56
C GLY A 91 14.81 -16.78 -33.89
N ASP A 92 13.92 -16.85 -32.88
CA ASP A 92 12.49 -17.10 -33.09
C ASP A 92 11.83 -15.95 -33.90
N LEU A 93 12.14 -14.71 -33.61
CA LEU A 93 11.65 -13.56 -34.39
C LEU A 93 12.09 -13.62 -35.83
N GLN A 94 13.40 -13.86 -36.08
CA GLN A 94 13.95 -14.00 -37.44
C GLN A 94 13.28 -15.14 -38.21
N ALA A 95 13.05 -16.26 -37.54
CA ALA A 95 12.37 -17.42 -38.16
C ALA A 95 10.91 -17.07 -38.53
N ARG A 96 10.20 -16.33 -37.68
CA ARG A 96 8.84 -15.87 -37.98
C ARG A 96 8.78 -14.79 -39.05
N MET A 97 9.80 -13.95 -39.14
CA MET A 97 9.96 -12.99 -40.24
C MET A 97 10.35 -13.64 -41.58
N GLY A 98 10.71 -14.91 -41.59
CA GLY A 98 11.19 -15.62 -42.78
C GLY A 98 12.62 -15.23 -43.18
N LEU A 99 13.39 -14.60 -42.30
CA LEU A 99 14.79 -14.30 -42.51
C LEU A 99 15.60 -15.57 -42.21
N LYS A 100 16.60 -15.86 -43.05
CA LYS A 100 17.56 -16.96 -42.79
C LYS A 100 18.44 -16.50 -41.63
N GLY A 101 18.31 -17.15 -40.46
CA GLY A 101 19.20 -16.88 -39.33
C GLY A 101 20.65 -17.18 -39.71
N GLN A 102 21.58 -16.32 -39.29
CA GLN A 102 23.02 -16.57 -39.38
C GLN A 102 23.48 -17.69 -38.44
N SER A 103 22.66 -18.08 -37.48
CA SER A 103 22.89 -19.20 -36.59
C SER A 103 22.29 -20.48 -37.18
N GLY A 104 23.13 -21.41 -37.63
CA GLY A 104 22.78 -22.62 -38.34
C GLY A 104 21.99 -23.68 -37.55
N GLN A 105 21.25 -23.34 -36.53
CA GLN A 105 20.56 -24.29 -35.66
C GLN A 105 19.04 -24.18 -35.61
N VAL A 106 18.41 -23.15 -36.12
CA VAL A 106 16.95 -23.14 -36.23
C VAL A 106 16.51 -23.89 -37.48
N LYS A 107 16.37 -25.18 -37.37
CA LYS A 107 15.68 -26.01 -38.40
C LYS A 107 14.23 -25.53 -38.46
N SER A 108 13.99 -24.64 -39.42
CA SER A 108 12.64 -24.24 -39.79
C SER A 108 11.86 -25.48 -40.24
N ARG A 109 10.84 -25.85 -39.49
CA ARG A 109 9.96 -27.00 -39.84
C ARG A 109 9.15 -26.82 -41.12
N GLN A 110 9.20 -25.69 -41.79
CA GLN A 110 8.50 -25.46 -43.06
C GLN A 110 9.36 -24.57 -43.97
N GLY A 111 9.76 -25.13 -45.10
CA GLY A 111 10.47 -24.43 -46.16
C GLY A 111 9.59 -23.45 -46.90
N GLY A 112 9.82 -22.17 -46.70
CA GLY A 112 9.14 -21.09 -47.40
C GLY A 112 9.89 -19.75 -47.21
N ASN A 113 10.11 -19.05 -48.33
CA ASN A 113 10.67 -17.69 -48.31
C ASN A 113 9.54 -16.70 -48.05
N GLY A 114 9.47 -16.18 -46.85
CA GLY A 114 8.50 -15.13 -46.51
C GLY A 114 8.04 -15.19 -45.05
N PRO A 115 7.31 -14.17 -44.56
CA PRO A 115 6.82 -14.15 -43.21
C PRO A 115 5.82 -15.28 -42.97
N ARG A 116 6.11 -16.12 -41.98
CA ARG A 116 5.35 -17.36 -41.70
C ARG A 116 4.07 -17.11 -40.91
N THR A 117 3.88 -15.91 -40.46
CA THR A 117 2.73 -15.53 -39.65
C THR A 117 2.15 -14.21 -40.12
N LYS A 118 0.82 -14.09 -40.01
CA LYS A 118 0.13 -12.83 -40.26
C LYS A 118 0.31 -11.83 -39.10
N ALA A 119 0.77 -12.30 -37.92
CA ALA A 119 1.03 -11.43 -36.78
C ALA A 119 2.11 -10.38 -37.09
N ARG A 120 1.92 -9.19 -36.62
CA ARG A 120 2.86 -8.08 -36.80
C ARG A 120 3.34 -7.53 -35.47
N VAL A 121 2.81 -8.02 -34.37
CA VAL A 121 3.20 -7.70 -33.02
C VAL A 121 3.58 -8.98 -32.31
N PHE A 122 4.72 -8.98 -31.65
CA PHE A 122 5.24 -10.11 -30.88
C PHE A 122 5.65 -9.62 -29.49
N ALA A 123 5.47 -10.45 -28.48
CA ALA A 123 5.86 -10.11 -27.11
C ALA A 123 7.14 -10.85 -26.71
N ILE A 124 8.03 -10.11 -26.02
CA ILE A 124 9.15 -10.66 -25.27
C ILE A 124 8.83 -10.47 -23.81
N VAL A 125 9.00 -11.51 -23.02
CA VAL A 125 8.88 -11.46 -21.55
C VAL A 125 10.26 -11.62 -20.94
N THR A 126 10.59 -10.72 -20.05
CA THR A 126 11.78 -10.82 -19.20
C THR A 126 11.31 -11.05 -17.76
N ARG A 127 11.83 -12.07 -17.09
CA ARG A 127 11.41 -12.49 -15.74
C ARG A 127 12.59 -12.70 -14.83
N PHE A 128 12.39 -12.37 -13.54
CA PHE A 128 13.26 -12.93 -12.51
C PHE A 128 12.88 -14.39 -12.27
N PRO A 129 13.86 -15.32 -12.28
CA PRO A 129 13.57 -16.72 -12.02
C PRO A 129 13.11 -16.92 -10.59
N THR A 130 11.95 -17.54 -10.41
CA THR A 130 11.43 -17.95 -9.11
C THR A 130 11.21 -19.45 -9.13
N ALA A 131 11.81 -20.16 -8.18
CA ALA A 131 11.69 -21.61 -8.08
C ALA A 131 10.21 -22.04 -7.95
N GLY A 132 9.79 -22.98 -8.81
CA GLY A 132 8.42 -23.50 -8.83
C GLY A 132 7.37 -22.56 -9.45
N CYS A 133 7.73 -21.37 -9.90
CA CYS A 133 6.82 -20.40 -10.50
C CYS A 133 7.14 -20.16 -11.98
N GLN A 134 6.45 -20.89 -12.86
CA GLN A 134 6.74 -20.88 -14.30
C GLN A 134 6.14 -19.66 -15.01
N TYR A 135 4.97 -19.18 -14.59
CA TYR A 135 4.24 -18.12 -15.29
C TYR A 135 4.52 -16.74 -14.71
N TYR A 136 4.32 -16.62 -13.42
CA TYR A 136 4.45 -15.37 -12.69
C TYR A 136 5.49 -15.54 -11.60
N PRO A 137 6.58 -14.78 -11.65
CA PRO A 137 7.54 -14.78 -10.57
C PRO A 137 6.88 -14.25 -9.28
N VAL A 138 7.37 -14.71 -8.16
CA VAL A 138 6.94 -14.21 -6.84
C VAL A 138 7.98 -13.22 -6.35
N PRO A 139 7.62 -11.93 -6.23
CA PRO A 139 8.53 -10.96 -5.66
C PRO A 139 8.92 -11.34 -4.23
N TYR A 140 10.22 -11.32 -3.91
CA TYR A 140 10.69 -11.70 -2.57
C TYR A 140 10.17 -10.76 -1.48
N TYR A 141 9.97 -9.47 -1.78
CA TYR A 141 9.35 -8.53 -0.85
C TYR A 141 7.93 -8.92 -0.44
N SER A 142 7.26 -9.82 -1.19
CA SER A 142 5.92 -10.30 -0.83
C SER A 142 5.87 -11.04 0.51
N ALA A 143 7.03 -11.44 1.03
CA ALA A 143 7.15 -12.07 2.36
C ALA A 143 6.61 -11.14 3.47
N ILE A 144 6.83 -9.82 3.37
CA ILE A 144 6.35 -8.85 4.38
C ILE A 144 4.84 -8.86 4.57
N PHE A 145 4.07 -9.19 3.51
CA PHE A 145 2.61 -9.32 3.60
C PHE A 145 2.20 -10.62 4.29
N ARG A 146 2.94 -11.71 4.06
CA ARG A 146 2.68 -13.02 4.67
C ARG A 146 3.06 -13.02 6.15
N ASP A 147 4.19 -12.42 6.49
CA ASP A 147 4.74 -12.35 7.84
C ASP A 147 4.20 -11.17 8.66
N LYS A 148 3.23 -10.43 8.08
CA LYS A 148 2.51 -9.34 8.75
C LYS A 148 3.31 -8.08 9.08
N TRP A 149 4.56 -7.96 8.67
CA TRP A 149 5.37 -6.76 8.94
C TRP A 149 4.78 -5.49 8.32
N TYR A 150 4.18 -5.60 7.13
CA TYR A 150 3.42 -4.51 6.52
C TYR A 150 2.20 -4.12 7.36
N ASP A 151 1.45 -5.11 7.88
CA ASP A 151 0.28 -4.86 8.73
C ASP A 151 0.70 -4.19 10.05
N ILE A 152 1.84 -4.58 10.65
CA ILE A 152 2.39 -3.96 11.86
C ILE A 152 2.67 -2.47 11.61
N SER A 153 3.41 -2.10 10.56
CA SER A 153 3.67 -0.70 10.19
C SER A 153 2.39 0.10 10.04
N ARG A 154 1.41 -0.47 9.37
CA ARG A 154 0.10 0.15 9.15
C ARG A 154 -0.66 0.36 10.46
N LEU A 155 -0.67 -0.63 11.34
CA LEU A 155 -1.32 -0.55 12.64
C LEU A 155 -0.65 0.47 13.56
N ILE A 156 0.68 0.57 13.55
CA ILE A 156 1.42 1.58 14.29
C ILE A 156 1.04 2.99 13.80
N ALA A 157 0.98 3.20 12.49
CA ALA A 157 0.58 4.48 11.91
C ALA A 157 -0.86 4.86 12.32
N ILE A 158 -1.80 3.90 12.26
CA ILE A 158 -3.19 4.09 12.70
C ILE A 158 -3.25 4.37 14.21
N GLY A 159 -2.51 3.63 15.02
CA GLY A 159 -2.43 3.83 16.47
C GLY A 159 -1.89 5.21 16.84
N LYS A 160 -0.80 5.65 16.19
CA LYS A 160 -0.26 7.00 16.36
C LYS A 160 -1.27 8.09 15.95
N MET A 161 -1.91 7.93 14.80
CA MET A 161 -2.95 8.86 14.34
C MET A 161 -4.12 8.92 15.33
N SER A 162 -4.57 7.77 15.83
CA SER A 162 -5.62 7.68 16.82
C SER A 162 -5.21 8.35 18.13
N LYS A 163 -3.98 8.12 18.60
CA LYS A 163 -3.43 8.82 19.76
C LYS A 163 -3.41 10.35 19.55
N LEU A 164 -2.90 10.82 18.41
CA LEU A 164 -2.86 12.25 18.11
C LEU A 164 -4.26 12.87 18.06
N ARG A 165 -5.23 12.17 17.49
CA ARG A 165 -6.63 12.61 17.49
C ARG A 165 -7.24 12.62 18.90
N ASN A 166 -6.91 11.61 19.71
CA ASN A 166 -7.45 11.43 21.05
C ASN A 166 -6.60 12.09 22.14
N HIS A 167 -5.40 12.62 21.80
CA HIS A 167 -4.58 13.38 22.75
C HIS A 167 -5.28 14.65 23.26
N ALA A 168 -6.31 15.11 22.56
CA ALA A 168 -7.24 16.09 23.11
C ALA A 168 -8.12 15.50 24.23
N ALA A 169 -8.22 14.18 24.33
CA ALA A 169 -8.93 13.48 25.39
C ALA A 169 -7.91 12.81 26.33
N ILE A 170 -7.22 13.61 27.14
CA ILE A 170 -6.45 13.06 28.25
C ILE A 170 -7.47 12.39 29.16
N PRO A 171 -7.35 11.11 29.48
CA PRO A 171 -8.29 10.46 30.38
C PRO A 171 -8.12 11.03 31.78
N TYR A 172 -9.10 11.82 32.19
CA TYR A 172 -9.17 12.34 33.54
C TYR A 172 -10.22 11.61 34.33
N LEU A 173 -9.87 11.22 35.55
CA LEU A 173 -10.82 10.81 36.53
C LEU A 173 -11.27 12.08 37.30
N VAL A 174 -12.54 12.41 37.17
CA VAL A 174 -13.14 13.55 37.88
C VAL A 174 -13.97 13.01 39.03
N GLU A 175 -13.51 13.22 40.25
CA GLU A 175 -14.20 12.85 41.48
C GLU A 175 -14.89 14.09 42.01
N ILE A 176 -16.22 14.04 42.17
CA ILE A 176 -17.04 15.16 42.65
C ILE A 176 -17.69 14.75 43.95
N HIS A 177 -17.43 15.50 45.01
CA HIS A 177 -18.03 15.24 46.32
C HIS A 177 -19.54 15.51 46.28
N ASN A 178 -20.32 14.77 47.07
CA ASN A 178 -21.78 14.90 47.08
C ASN A 178 -22.25 16.29 47.58
N ASP A 179 -21.51 16.93 48.47
CA ASP A 179 -21.85 18.24 48.97
C ASP A 179 -21.69 19.35 47.93
N TYR A 180 -20.85 19.15 46.90
CA TYR A 180 -20.82 20.02 45.72
C TYR A 180 -22.20 20.12 45.06
N TRP A 181 -22.85 18.98 44.87
CA TRP A 181 -24.18 18.93 44.28
C TRP A 181 -25.24 19.56 45.19
N ARG A 182 -25.14 19.32 46.53
CA ARG A 182 -26.03 19.94 47.53
C ARG A 182 -25.89 21.44 47.52
N GLY A 183 -24.67 21.96 47.43
CA GLY A 183 -24.40 23.40 47.33
C GLY A 183 -25.10 24.03 46.13
N ILE A 184 -24.87 23.49 44.93
CA ILE A 184 -25.50 23.98 43.70
C ILE A 184 -27.03 23.94 43.78
N PHE A 185 -27.59 22.84 44.26
CA PHE A 185 -29.06 22.72 44.38
C PHE A 185 -29.67 23.70 45.36
N LYS A 186 -28.95 24.02 46.43
CA LYS A 186 -29.37 25.01 47.42
C LYS A 186 -29.29 26.43 46.85
N GLU A 187 -28.22 26.77 46.18
CA GLU A 187 -28.04 28.08 45.53
C GLU A 187 -29.05 28.33 44.41
N GLU A 188 -29.30 27.31 43.58
CA GLU A 188 -30.23 27.41 42.46
C GLU A 188 -31.69 27.06 42.83
N HIS A 189 -32.00 26.84 44.13
CA HIS A 189 -33.32 26.47 44.63
C HIS A 189 -33.98 25.28 43.94
N ILE A 190 -33.19 24.27 43.49
CA ILE A 190 -33.68 23.10 42.79
C ILE A 190 -34.12 22.02 43.80
N THR A 191 -35.44 21.84 43.93
CA THR A 191 -36.03 20.82 44.81
C THR A 191 -36.49 19.56 44.09
N ASN A 192 -36.80 19.66 42.79
CA ASN A 192 -37.30 18.55 42.00
C ASN A 192 -36.16 17.60 41.57
N GLN A 193 -36.38 16.27 41.70
CA GLN A 193 -35.39 15.28 41.34
C GLN A 193 -35.04 15.25 39.85
N GLU A 194 -35.99 15.55 38.98
CA GLU A 194 -35.74 15.60 37.53
C GLU A 194 -34.84 16.77 37.15
N ASP A 195 -35.09 17.93 37.71
CA ASP A 195 -34.27 19.12 37.49
C ASP A 195 -32.87 18.98 38.10
N GLN A 196 -32.74 18.31 39.24
CA GLN A 196 -31.44 17.93 39.79
C GLN A 196 -30.64 17.01 38.85
N LYS A 197 -31.27 16.02 38.20
CA LYS A 197 -30.62 15.15 37.21
C LYS A 197 -30.16 15.94 35.99
N LYS A 198 -31.02 16.80 35.44
CA LYS A 198 -30.70 17.68 34.32
C LYS A 198 -29.50 18.57 34.64
N ARG A 199 -29.53 19.21 35.83
CA ARG A 199 -28.46 20.10 36.25
C ARG A 199 -27.12 19.38 36.45
N LYS A 200 -27.14 18.18 37.02
CA LYS A 200 -25.97 17.31 37.13
C LYS A 200 -25.40 16.97 35.76
N LEU A 201 -26.25 16.67 34.77
CA LEU A 201 -25.83 16.35 33.41
C LEU A 201 -25.15 17.58 32.75
N GLN A 202 -25.77 18.74 32.85
CA GLN A 202 -25.21 20.00 32.33
C GLN A 202 -23.83 20.32 32.90
N GLU A 203 -23.67 20.14 34.23
CA GLU A 203 -22.38 20.39 34.87
C GLU A 203 -21.31 19.38 34.44
N LYS A 204 -21.68 18.12 34.33
CA LYS A 204 -20.79 17.10 33.80
C LYS A 204 -20.35 17.40 32.34
N GLU A 205 -21.25 17.90 31.52
CA GLU A 205 -20.93 18.30 30.13
C GLU A 205 -20.01 19.54 30.13
N LYS A 206 -20.21 20.51 30.99
CA LYS A 206 -19.30 21.66 31.17
C LYS A 206 -17.89 21.20 31.55
N ILE A 207 -17.79 20.33 32.56
CA ILE A 207 -16.50 19.76 32.99
C ILE A 207 -15.85 19.00 31.82
N LYS A 208 -16.62 18.16 31.14
CA LYS A 208 -16.15 17.41 29.97
C LYS A 208 -15.63 18.34 28.88
N SER A 209 -16.40 19.36 28.52
CA SER A 209 -16.00 20.31 27.45
C SER A 209 -14.78 21.13 27.87
N PHE A 210 -14.64 21.47 29.14
CA PHE A 210 -13.47 22.17 29.65
C PHE A 210 -12.20 21.30 29.55
N ILE A 211 -12.30 20.03 29.93
CA ILE A 211 -11.15 19.11 29.94
C ILE A 211 -10.76 18.66 28.52
N SER A 212 -11.75 18.44 27.63
CA SER A 212 -11.53 17.88 26.28
C SER A 212 -11.33 18.93 25.18
N GLY A 213 -11.57 20.18 25.44
CA GLY A 213 -11.48 21.25 24.44
C GLY A 213 -10.06 21.75 24.25
N ILE A 214 -9.51 21.56 23.01
CA ILE A 214 -8.21 22.13 22.61
C ILE A 214 -8.21 23.65 22.80
N GLU A 215 -9.35 24.31 22.60
CA GLU A 215 -9.54 25.75 22.77
C GLU A 215 -9.50 26.20 24.21
N ASN A 216 -9.57 25.28 25.17
CA ASN A 216 -9.54 25.55 26.60
C ASN A 216 -8.16 25.41 27.25
N SER A 217 -7.14 25.16 26.43
CA SER A 217 -5.75 25.10 26.88
C SER A 217 -5.36 26.45 27.53
N GLY A 218 -5.00 26.39 28.78
CA GLY A 218 -4.66 27.60 29.57
C GLY A 218 -5.82 28.29 30.31
N LYS A 219 -7.06 27.78 30.20
CA LYS A 219 -8.18 28.31 31.04
C LYS A 219 -8.15 27.75 32.45
N LEU A 220 -8.53 28.56 33.39
CA LEU A 220 -8.57 28.20 34.81
C LEU A 220 -9.94 27.63 35.18
N TRP A 221 -9.96 26.50 35.86
CA TRP A 221 -11.14 25.99 36.55
C TRP A 221 -11.00 26.23 38.04
N VAL A 222 -11.97 26.95 38.65
CA VAL A 222 -11.98 27.20 40.06
C VAL A 222 -12.98 26.25 40.74
N ALA A 223 -12.51 25.43 41.67
CA ALA A 223 -13.33 24.55 42.49
C ALA A 223 -13.16 24.94 43.98
N GLY A 224 -14.25 24.86 44.73
CA GLY A 224 -14.22 25.10 46.17
C GLY A 224 -13.69 23.89 46.94
N TYR A 225 -13.36 24.13 48.19
CA TYR A 225 -13.12 23.10 49.20
C TYR A 225 -14.09 23.25 50.35
N TYR A 226 -14.31 22.21 51.12
CA TYR A 226 -15.04 22.31 52.37
C TYR A 226 -14.21 21.70 53.49
N THR A 227 -14.45 22.21 54.71
CA THR A 227 -13.77 21.71 55.89
C THR A 227 -14.68 20.72 56.62
N THR A 228 -14.18 19.52 56.86
CA THR A 228 -14.90 18.49 57.61
C THR A 228 -15.01 18.92 59.09
N PRO A 229 -15.99 18.38 59.88
CA PRO A 229 -16.08 18.62 61.30
C PRO A 229 -14.79 18.34 62.07
N ASP A 230 -13.95 17.47 61.54
CA ASP A 230 -12.62 17.11 62.10
C ASP A 230 -11.50 18.10 61.69
N GLY A 231 -11.84 19.23 61.06
CA GLY A 231 -10.88 20.26 60.66
C GLY A 231 -10.04 19.92 59.40
N LYS A 232 -10.36 18.87 58.65
CA LYS A 232 -9.66 18.52 57.43
C LYS A 232 -10.31 19.21 56.22
N GLU A 233 -9.48 19.81 55.38
CA GLU A 233 -9.90 20.38 54.11
C GLU A 233 -10.05 19.28 53.07
N VAL A 234 -11.20 19.24 52.39
CA VAL A 234 -11.51 18.28 51.33
C VAL A 234 -11.90 19.05 50.08
N ASN A 235 -11.24 18.75 48.98
CA ASN A 235 -11.57 19.33 47.68
C ASN A 235 -12.93 18.83 47.20
N MET A 236 -13.82 19.75 46.81
CA MET A 236 -15.13 19.38 46.29
C MET A 236 -15.04 18.71 44.91
N VAL A 237 -14.07 19.07 44.12
CA VAL A 237 -13.78 18.46 42.82
C VAL A 237 -12.30 18.10 42.75
N LYS A 238 -12.00 16.83 42.54
CA LYS A 238 -10.65 16.34 42.35
C LYS A 238 -10.52 15.81 40.91
N ILE A 239 -9.58 16.35 40.18
CA ILE A 239 -9.26 15.90 38.80
C ILE A 239 -7.92 15.19 38.85
N THR A 240 -7.94 13.89 38.59
CA THR A 240 -6.72 13.08 38.53
C THR A 240 -6.50 12.69 37.08
N ARG A 241 -5.31 12.98 36.56
CA ARG A 241 -4.91 12.49 35.24
C ARG A 241 -4.66 11.00 35.37
N ILE A 242 -5.37 10.20 34.58
CA ILE A 242 -5.06 8.78 34.45
C ILE A 242 -3.85 8.69 33.50
N ASP A 243 -2.72 8.33 34.07
CA ASP A 243 -1.51 8.15 33.28
C ASP A 243 -1.60 6.83 32.50
N THR A 244 -1.98 6.94 31.23
CA THR A 244 -1.99 5.82 30.28
C THR A 244 -0.63 5.67 29.59
N SER A 245 0.38 6.45 30.01
CA SER A 245 1.71 6.44 29.37
C SER A 245 2.47 5.14 29.60
N LYS A 246 2.11 4.37 30.64
CA LYS A 246 2.71 3.05 30.86
C LYS A 246 2.31 1.98 29.83
N ASP A 247 1.14 2.11 29.20
CA ASP A 247 0.66 1.21 28.15
C ASP A 247 0.82 1.79 26.73
N GLY A 248 1.22 3.04 26.65
CA GLY A 248 1.42 3.73 25.40
C GLY A 248 2.85 3.67 24.92
N GLY A 249 3.43 2.44 24.82
CA GLY A 249 4.82 2.21 24.43
C GLY A 249 5.32 3.19 23.37
N ASP A 250 6.52 3.64 23.57
CA ASP A 250 7.24 4.34 22.51
C ASP A 250 7.39 3.35 21.36
N TYR A 251 6.54 3.51 20.32
CA TYR A 251 6.58 2.67 19.13
C TYR A 251 7.82 2.95 18.26
N SER A 252 8.82 3.68 18.75
CA SER A 252 10.01 4.00 17.99
C SER A 252 10.79 2.77 17.60
N ASP A 253 10.96 1.84 18.55
CA ASP A 253 11.68 0.60 18.33
C ASP A 253 10.90 -0.33 17.39
N ASP A 254 9.58 -0.46 17.58
CA ASP A 254 8.72 -1.25 16.72
C ASP A 254 8.71 -0.69 15.27
N ILE A 255 8.77 0.64 15.11
CA ILE A 255 8.86 1.28 13.81
C ILE A 255 10.20 1.00 13.16
N ALA A 256 11.30 1.14 13.91
CA ALA A 256 12.64 0.86 13.40
C ALA A 256 12.76 -0.61 12.99
N GLU A 257 12.27 -1.53 13.81
CA GLU A 257 12.23 -2.96 13.47
C GLU A 257 11.41 -3.22 12.22
N SER A 258 10.21 -2.67 12.14
CA SER A 258 9.33 -2.86 10.98
C SER A 258 9.92 -2.28 9.70
N ASN A 259 10.56 -1.11 9.76
CA ASN A 259 11.26 -0.51 8.63
C ASN A 259 12.45 -1.35 8.18
N ASN A 260 13.22 -1.87 9.14
CA ASN A 260 14.34 -2.75 8.86
C ASN A 260 13.88 -4.03 8.15
N MET A 261 12.79 -4.64 8.61
CA MET A 261 12.23 -5.85 7.98
C MET A 261 11.71 -5.58 6.56
N GLN A 262 11.15 -4.40 6.30
CA GLN A 262 10.78 -3.99 4.94
C GLN A 262 12.00 -3.79 4.04
N CYS A 263 13.06 -3.15 4.55
CA CYS A 263 14.32 -3.01 3.82
C CYS A 263 14.94 -4.37 3.48
N TYR A 264 14.97 -5.30 4.43
CA TYR A 264 15.48 -6.66 4.20
C TYR A 264 14.66 -7.41 3.15
N ALA A 265 13.34 -7.24 3.15
CA ALA A 265 12.49 -7.83 2.13
C ALA A 265 12.79 -7.31 0.72
N ASP A 266 13.23 -6.05 0.60
CA ASP A 266 13.67 -5.45 -0.67
C ASP A 266 15.15 -5.71 -1.00
N ASN A 267 15.86 -6.52 -0.21
CA ASN A 267 17.31 -6.72 -0.29
C ASN A 267 18.13 -5.42 -0.18
N ILE A 268 17.62 -4.46 0.57
CA ILE A 268 18.29 -3.20 0.82
C ILE A 268 18.76 -3.17 2.27
N HIS A 269 20.02 -2.83 2.48
CA HIS A 269 20.51 -2.65 3.84
C HIS A 269 19.89 -1.38 4.45
N PRO A 270 19.30 -1.43 5.67
CA PRO A 270 18.61 -0.27 6.28
C PRO A 270 19.46 1.00 6.33
N ASN A 271 20.74 0.89 6.62
CA ASN A 271 21.64 2.06 6.68
C ASN A 271 21.76 2.82 5.33
N LEU A 272 21.43 2.19 4.19
CA LEU A 272 21.47 2.85 2.89
C LEU A 272 20.30 3.82 2.69
N VAL A 273 19.23 3.64 3.41
CA VAL A 273 18.02 4.48 3.35
C VAL A 273 17.83 5.34 4.61
N GLY A 274 18.78 5.26 5.56
CA GLY A 274 18.75 6.05 6.79
C GLY A 274 17.74 5.54 7.83
N ALA A 275 17.44 4.25 7.81
CA ALA A 275 16.56 3.60 8.79
C ALA A 275 17.38 3.05 9.96
#